data_77eb6bca3868e83153899e4a43a3822a
#
_entry.id   77eb6bca3868e83153899e4a43a3822a
#
_cell.length_a   1.000
_cell.length_b   1.000
_cell.length_c   1.000
_cell.angle_alpha   90.00
_cell.angle_beta   90.00
_cell.angle_gamma   90.00
#
_symmetry.space_group_name_H-M   'P 1'
#
loop_
_entity.id
_entity.type
_entity.pdbx_description
1 polymer ?
#
loop_
_entity_poly.entity_id
_entity_poly.type
_entity_poly.pdbx_seq_one_letter_code
_entity_poly.pdbx_strand_id
1 'polypeptide(L)'
;MLGYSVGALALVVLMSALNGFESSIFSSYQKSDPDFKITAVKGKSIEVSDQTLLKMRNTPGIEVVSRTLEGKSILQYGDQQTVCKVVGVDEYFFKRIQMDSLITAGKPMLYDAQRDSLGGVSSMAILSEGLVYRLGVGKIDEPISLLVVDKASGIHSADALKTQIFIPSAIVQLPEEENDHTVFISAKDAGYLYDLDPTKEATALEVRVKSGTRGRNGKMLDLQKQLQGLVGSKLAVFNQQQQHPIMYKMFNTEKWISFAILTFVLMLISFNLVGALTLMVLDKRNDFILFRNLGMQESMVGWIVFWEGVWVSICGSLIGIGLGVLLVVVQQKTGIIQTQGSFNMSYPVELRSADIVLILILNVALGALSAIIPARRATVLSNQTRVIAQK
;
A
#
# COMPACT_ATOMS: atom_id res chain seq x y z
N MET A 1 -7.61 -19.51 29.07
CA MET A 1 -8.24 -19.54 27.73
C MET A 1 -8.71 -18.17 27.28
N LEU A 2 -9.55 -17.43 28.02
CA LEU A 2 -10.09 -16.13 27.61
C LEU A 2 -9.02 -15.12 27.14
N GLY A 3 -7.91 -14.98 27.86
CA GLY A 3 -6.84 -14.05 27.48
C GLY A 3 -6.26 -14.33 26.07
N TYR A 4 -5.93 -15.59 25.78
CA TYR A 4 -5.44 -15.99 24.44
C TYR A 4 -6.50 -15.83 23.35
N SER A 5 -7.78 -16.05 23.68
CA SER A 5 -8.88 -15.84 22.76
C SER A 5 -9.03 -14.36 22.39
N VAL A 6 -9.02 -13.47 23.38
CA VAL A 6 -9.12 -12.01 23.15
C VAL A 6 -7.88 -11.48 22.42
N GLY A 7 -6.67 -11.95 22.80
CA GLY A 7 -5.44 -11.54 22.13
C GLY A 7 -5.37 -11.99 20.67
N ALA A 8 -5.75 -13.24 20.40
CA ALA A 8 -5.81 -13.75 19.02
C ALA A 8 -6.87 -13.02 18.18
N LEU A 9 -8.05 -12.74 18.75
CA LEU A 9 -9.09 -11.96 18.10
C LEU A 9 -8.58 -10.56 17.74
N ALA A 10 -7.97 -9.86 18.70
CA ALA A 10 -7.44 -8.51 18.49
C ALA A 10 -6.37 -8.48 17.36
N LEU A 11 -5.46 -9.48 17.35
CA LEU A 11 -4.45 -9.62 16.29
C LEU A 11 -5.08 -9.82 14.93
N VAL A 12 -6.07 -10.72 14.80
CA VAL A 12 -6.74 -10.99 13.52
C VAL A 12 -7.43 -9.74 13.01
N VAL A 13 -8.18 -9.05 13.86
CA VAL A 13 -8.94 -7.85 13.46
C VAL A 13 -7.99 -6.73 13.05
N LEU A 14 -6.96 -6.44 13.85
CA LEU A 14 -6.02 -5.35 13.54
C LEU A 14 -5.20 -5.64 12.29
N MET A 15 -4.66 -6.86 12.15
CA MET A 15 -3.90 -7.24 10.95
C MET A 15 -4.76 -7.20 9.68
N SER A 16 -6.02 -7.63 9.78
CA SER A 16 -6.97 -7.57 8.66
C SER A 16 -7.32 -6.13 8.29
N ALA A 17 -7.45 -5.23 9.28
CA ALA A 17 -7.68 -3.80 9.06
C ALA A 17 -6.47 -3.14 8.38
N LEU A 18 -5.24 -3.39 8.84
CA LEU A 18 -4.01 -2.87 8.23
C LEU A 18 -3.83 -3.39 6.80
N ASN A 19 -4.06 -4.69 6.56
CA ASN A 19 -3.98 -5.26 5.22
C ASN A 19 -5.04 -4.67 4.28
N GLY A 20 -6.27 -4.47 4.77
CA GLY A 20 -7.35 -3.89 3.99
C GLY A 20 -7.07 -2.43 3.61
N PHE A 21 -6.56 -1.65 4.56
CA PHE A 21 -6.15 -0.27 4.32
C PHE A 21 -4.99 -0.19 3.30
N GLU A 22 -3.95 -1.01 3.49
CA GLU A 22 -2.85 -1.17 2.54
C GLU A 22 -3.37 -1.49 1.12
N SER A 23 -4.23 -2.51 1.01
CA SER A 23 -4.81 -2.96 -0.26
C SER A 23 -5.68 -1.88 -0.92
N SER A 24 -6.45 -1.13 -0.14
CA SER A 24 -7.30 -0.03 -0.63
C SER A 24 -6.46 1.10 -1.23
N ILE A 25 -5.42 1.54 -0.51
CA ILE A 25 -4.51 2.58 -1.02
C ILE A 25 -3.83 2.12 -2.29
N PHE A 26 -3.23 0.92 -2.29
CA PHE A 26 -2.56 0.41 -3.50
C PHE A 26 -3.51 0.20 -4.67
N SER A 27 -4.78 -0.17 -4.44
CA SER A 27 -5.77 -0.28 -5.51
C SER A 27 -6.07 1.07 -6.17
N SER A 28 -6.03 2.16 -5.40
CA SER A 28 -6.20 3.53 -5.92
C SER A 28 -5.02 3.92 -6.82
N TYR A 29 -3.80 3.65 -6.37
CA TYR A 29 -2.60 3.89 -7.21
C TYR A 29 -2.53 2.99 -8.45
N GLN A 30 -3.01 1.75 -8.40
CA GLN A 30 -3.04 0.87 -9.57
C GLN A 30 -3.91 1.38 -10.73
N LYS A 31 -4.88 2.24 -10.47
CA LYS A 31 -5.72 2.84 -11.51
C LYS A 31 -4.99 3.96 -12.24
N SER A 32 -4.24 4.79 -11.52
CA SER A 32 -3.52 5.95 -12.05
C SER A 32 -2.09 5.61 -12.49
N ASP A 33 -1.36 4.79 -11.73
CA ASP A 33 0.04 4.48 -11.97
C ASP A 33 0.26 3.50 -13.13
N PRO A 34 1.39 3.64 -13.83
CA PRO A 34 1.83 2.64 -14.78
C PRO A 34 2.32 1.36 -14.06
N ASP A 35 2.22 0.21 -14.73
CA ASP A 35 2.78 -1.04 -14.21
C ASP A 35 4.31 -0.98 -14.11
N PHE A 36 4.95 -0.28 -15.09
CA PHE A 36 6.36 0.08 -15.03
C PHE A 36 6.54 1.55 -15.43
N LYS A 37 7.37 2.25 -14.69
CA LYS A 37 7.84 3.61 -15.01
C LYS A 37 9.33 3.56 -15.30
N ILE A 38 9.74 4.12 -16.43
CA ILE A 38 11.14 4.14 -16.87
C ILE A 38 11.62 5.58 -16.86
N THR A 39 12.67 5.86 -16.10
CA THR A 39 13.24 7.19 -15.95
C THR A 39 14.74 7.16 -16.12
N ALA A 40 15.36 8.32 -16.28
CA ALA A 40 16.81 8.45 -16.31
C ALA A 40 17.41 8.11 -14.94
N VAL A 41 18.52 7.36 -14.91
CA VAL A 41 19.32 7.16 -13.70
C VAL A 41 19.99 8.46 -13.25
N LYS A 42 20.40 9.29 -14.23
CA LYS A 42 20.98 10.62 -14.01
C LYS A 42 20.38 11.60 -15.02
N GLY A 43 19.97 12.77 -14.54
CA GLY A 43 19.33 13.79 -15.38
C GLY A 43 17.81 13.87 -15.16
N LYS A 44 17.14 14.73 -15.93
CA LYS A 44 15.70 14.99 -15.84
C LYS A 44 14.94 14.54 -17.09
N SER A 45 15.61 14.37 -18.21
CA SER A 45 15.03 13.91 -19.48
C SER A 45 15.72 12.66 -19.97
N ILE A 46 15.01 11.91 -20.77
CA ILE A 46 15.44 10.69 -21.46
C ILE A 46 15.24 10.88 -22.94
N GLU A 47 16.26 10.51 -23.71
CA GLU A 47 16.13 10.37 -25.16
C GLU A 47 15.90 8.89 -25.49
N VAL A 48 14.78 8.59 -26.11
CA VAL A 48 14.44 7.22 -26.51
C VAL A 48 14.12 7.20 -27.99
N SER A 49 14.86 6.39 -28.72
CA SER A 49 14.62 6.22 -30.16
C SER A 49 13.29 5.52 -30.41
N ASP A 50 12.63 5.90 -31.52
CA ASP A 50 11.38 5.27 -31.94
C ASP A 50 11.53 3.75 -32.14
N GLN A 51 12.72 3.29 -32.55
CA GLN A 51 13.01 1.86 -32.68
C GLN A 51 12.94 1.14 -31.32
N THR A 52 13.43 1.76 -30.24
CA THR A 52 13.36 1.19 -28.89
C THR A 52 11.91 1.16 -28.41
N LEU A 53 11.14 2.22 -28.65
CA LEU A 53 9.71 2.26 -28.32
C LEU A 53 8.91 1.19 -29.08
N LEU A 54 9.17 1.00 -30.36
CA LEU A 54 8.53 -0.05 -31.16
C LEU A 54 8.87 -1.44 -30.63
N LYS A 55 10.14 -1.70 -30.26
CA LYS A 55 10.54 -2.96 -29.61
C LYS A 55 9.81 -3.18 -28.29
N MET A 56 9.69 -2.14 -27.47
CA MET A 56 8.96 -2.23 -26.19
C MET A 56 7.47 -2.51 -26.42
N ARG A 57 6.81 -1.80 -27.34
CA ARG A 57 5.40 -2.02 -27.70
C ARG A 57 5.13 -3.42 -28.24
N ASN A 58 6.10 -4.01 -28.96
CA ASN A 58 6.01 -5.35 -29.52
C ASN A 58 6.42 -6.46 -28.53
N THR A 59 6.85 -6.11 -27.31
CA THR A 59 7.22 -7.12 -26.29
C THR A 59 5.98 -7.86 -25.80
N PRO A 60 5.98 -9.21 -25.79
CA PRO A 60 4.84 -9.97 -25.33
C PRO A 60 4.48 -9.65 -23.87
N GLY A 61 3.19 -9.34 -23.65
CA GLY A 61 2.70 -8.95 -22.31
C GLY A 61 2.57 -7.44 -22.13
N ILE A 62 3.16 -6.60 -22.97
CA ILE A 62 2.96 -5.14 -22.95
C ILE A 62 1.68 -4.81 -23.71
N GLU A 63 0.88 -3.91 -23.15
CA GLU A 63 -0.35 -3.39 -23.76
C GLU A 63 -0.12 -2.02 -24.37
N VAL A 64 0.47 -1.09 -23.60
CA VAL A 64 0.69 0.30 -24.01
C VAL A 64 2.02 0.80 -23.45
N VAL A 65 2.71 1.62 -24.24
CA VAL A 65 3.85 2.43 -23.82
C VAL A 65 3.57 3.88 -24.22
N SER A 66 3.55 4.77 -23.23
CA SER A 66 3.29 6.20 -23.36
C SER A 66 4.53 7.01 -22.96
N ARG A 67 4.79 8.12 -23.64
CA ARG A 67 5.79 9.13 -23.25
C ARG A 67 5.12 10.17 -22.36
N THR A 68 5.77 10.55 -21.26
CA THR A 68 5.32 11.64 -20.40
C THR A 68 6.41 12.69 -20.20
N LEU A 69 5.99 13.95 -20.15
CA LEU A 69 6.83 15.11 -19.86
C LEU A 69 6.37 15.71 -18.52
N GLU A 70 7.06 15.39 -17.45
CA GLU A 70 6.72 15.87 -16.11
C GLU A 70 7.55 17.10 -15.74
N GLY A 71 6.88 18.13 -15.20
CA GLY A 71 7.54 19.34 -14.71
C GLY A 71 6.73 20.01 -13.60
N LYS A 72 7.34 20.99 -12.95
CA LYS A 72 6.66 21.85 -11.97
C LYS A 72 6.32 23.18 -12.61
N SER A 73 5.14 23.71 -12.33
CA SER A 73 4.61 24.97 -12.82
C SER A 73 3.86 25.68 -11.73
N ILE A 74 3.63 26.95 -11.92
CA ILE A 74 2.64 27.71 -11.11
C ILE A 74 1.36 27.73 -11.95
N LEU A 75 0.27 27.24 -11.36
CA LEU A 75 -1.07 27.36 -11.93
C LEU A 75 -1.73 28.60 -11.34
N GLN A 76 -2.23 29.47 -12.21
CA GLN A 76 -2.95 30.67 -11.86
C GLN A 76 -4.39 30.59 -12.37
N TYR A 77 -5.34 30.93 -11.48
CA TYR A 77 -6.75 31.09 -11.79
C TYR A 77 -7.26 32.37 -11.13
N GLY A 78 -7.58 33.41 -11.91
CA GLY A 78 -7.85 34.74 -11.39
C GLY A 78 -6.66 35.28 -10.59
N ASP A 79 -6.92 35.65 -9.32
CA ASP A 79 -5.87 36.12 -8.38
C ASP A 79 -5.24 34.99 -7.55
N GLN A 80 -5.74 33.75 -7.67
CA GLN A 80 -5.23 32.60 -6.93
C GLN A 80 -4.09 31.94 -7.69
N GLN A 81 -3.04 31.56 -6.96
CA GLN A 81 -1.88 30.84 -7.52
C GLN A 81 -1.49 29.66 -6.63
N THR A 82 -1.10 28.57 -7.25
CA THR A 82 -0.56 27.41 -6.54
C THR A 82 0.48 26.68 -7.38
N VAL A 83 1.42 26.02 -6.71
CA VAL A 83 2.40 25.16 -7.40
C VAL A 83 1.72 23.86 -7.78
N CYS A 84 1.88 23.46 -9.04
CA CYS A 84 1.35 22.21 -9.55
C CYS A 84 2.41 21.36 -10.25
N LYS A 85 2.15 20.08 -10.37
CA LYS A 85 2.85 19.12 -11.23
C LYS A 85 2.12 19.08 -12.57
N VAL A 86 2.81 19.45 -13.62
CA VAL A 86 2.30 19.34 -14.98
C VAL A 86 2.79 18.04 -15.59
N VAL A 87 1.89 17.29 -16.17
CA VAL A 87 2.17 16.04 -16.90
C VAL A 87 1.71 16.20 -18.33
N GLY A 88 2.67 16.41 -19.23
CA GLY A 88 2.44 16.41 -20.68
C GLY A 88 2.33 14.98 -21.18
N VAL A 89 1.22 14.65 -21.85
CA VAL A 89 0.89 13.27 -22.22
C VAL A 89 0.68 13.13 -23.73
N ASP A 90 1.02 11.94 -24.24
CA ASP A 90 0.80 11.55 -25.64
C ASP A 90 -0.58 10.90 -25.85
N GLU A 91 -0.92 10.56 -27.08
CA GLU A 91 -2.18 9.92 -27.46
C GLU A 91 -2.39 8.52 -26.83
N TYR A 92 -1.29 7.87 -26.42
CA TYR A 92 -1.33 6.53 -25.79
C TYR A 92 -1.64 6.59 -24.32
N PHE A 93 -1.50 7.73 -23.68
CA PHE A 93 -1.71 7.92 -22.25
C PHE A 93 -3.15 7.57 -21.82
N PHE A 94 -4.16 8.03 -22.57
CA PHE A 94 -5.55 7.73 -22.27
C PHE A 94 -5.90 6.24 -22.38
N LYS A 95 -5.17 5.50 -23.24
CA LYS A 95 -5.28 4.04 -23.29
C LYS A 95 -4.58 3.35 -22.13
N ARG A 96 -3.53 3.99 -21.60
CA ARG A 96 -2.79 3.48 -20.45
C ARG A 96 -3.58 3.62 -19.14
N ILE A 97 -4.13 4.79 -18.89
CA ILE A 97 -4.94 5.07 -17.71
C ILE A 97 -6.40 4.79 -18.03
N GLN A 98 -7.11 4.14 -17.11
CA GLN A 98 -8.57 3.96 -17.25
C GLN A 98 -9.27 5.28 -16.90
N MET A 99 -9.05 6.31 -17.74
CA MET A 99 -9.45 7.68 -17.47
C MET A 99 -10.94 7.79 -17.15
N ASP A 100 -11.80 7.05 -17.83
CA ASP A 100 -13.25 7.06 -17.60
C ASP A 100 -13.64 6.74 -16.15
N SER A 101 -12.83 5.94 -15.46
CA SER A 101 -13.06 5.59 -14.05
C SER A 101 -12.58 6.66 -13.07
N LEU A 102 -11.81 7.65 -13.52
CA LEU A 102 -11.23 8.71 -12.71
C LEU A 102 -11.92 10.06 -12.93
N ILE A 103 -12.71 10.22 -14.02
CA ILE A 103 -13.39 11.48 -14.35
C ILE A 103 -14.52 11.73 -13.37
N THR A 104 -14.46 12.89 -12.70
CA THR A 104 -15.55 13.39 -11.85
C THR A 104 -16.47 14.33 -12.63
N ALA A 105 -15.93 15.12 -13.57
CA ALA A 105 -16.69 16.05 -14.41
C ALA A 105 -16.00 16.32 -15.74
N GLY A 106 -16.77 16.70 -16.76
CA GLY A 106 -16.27 17.10 -18.08
C GLY A 106 -15.97 15.94 -19.02
N LYS A 107 -15.17 16.21 -20.06
CA LYS A 107 -14.67 15.21 -21.03
C LYS A 107 -13.17 15.37 -21.19
N PRO A 108 -12.38 14.29 -21.15
CA PRO A 108 -10.92 14.37 -21.17
C PRO A 108 -10.43 14.71 -22.59
N MET A 109 -10.27 15.98 -22.85
CA MET A 109 -9.73 16.51 -24.10
C MET A 109 -8.53 17.40 -23.81
N LEU A 110 -7.48 17.31 -24.64
CA LEU A 110 -6.27 18.14 -24.51
C LEU A 110 -6.15 19.19 -25.61
N TYR A 111 -7.01 19.11 -26.61
CA TYR A 111 -7.04 20.04 -27.74
C TYR A 111 -8.45 20.14 -28.32
N ASP A 112 -8.89 21.34 -28.65
CA ASP A 112 -10.17 21.61 -29.31
C ASP A 112 -9.95 22.27 -30.67
N ALA A 113 -10.12 21.49 -31.75
CA ALA A 113 -9.96 21.94 -33.10
C ALA A 113 -11.02 22.96 -33.53
N GLN A 114 -12.21 22.97 -32.93
CA GLN A 114 -13.26 23.93 -33.24
C GLN A 114 -12.91 25.33 -32.69
N ARG A 115 -12.37 25.39 -31.49
CA ARG A 115 -11.90 26.67 -30.93
C ARG A 115 -10.70 27.21 -31.67
N ASP A 116 -9.80 26.36 -32.14
CA ASP A 116 -8.65 26.74 -32.94
C ASP A 116 -9.08 27.42 -34.27
N SER A 117 -10.07 26.85 -34.95
CA SER A 117 -10.62 27.40 -36.17
C SER A 117 -11.30 28.78 -36.02
N LEU A 118 -11.72 29.12 -34.78
CA LEU A 118 -12.35 30.38 -34.42
C LEU A 118 -11.34 31.40 -33.84
N GLY A 119 -10.04 31.08 -33.83
CA GLY A 119 -8.97 31.93 -33.27
C GLY A 119 -8.99 32.03 -31.73
N GLY A 120 -9.66 31.09 -31.06
CA GLY A 120 -9.69 30.99 -29.60
C GLY A 120 -8.58 30.13 -29.04
N VAL A 121 -8.52 30.03 -27.69
CA VAL A 121 -7.59 29.14 -27.01
C VAL A 121 -7.99 27.69 -27.26
N SER A 122 -7.15 26.94 -27.96
CA SER A 122 -7.38 25.54 -28.36
C SER A 122 -6.71 24.53 -27.43
N SER A 123 -5.70 24.95 -26.65
CA SER A 123 -5.04 24.10 -25.65
C SER A 123 -5.93 23.86 -24.44
N MET A 124 -6.15 22.60 -24.11
CA MET A 124 -7.00 22.19 -23.00
C MET A 124 -6.20 21.46 -21.94
N ALA A 125 -6.69 21.53 -20.68
CA ALA A 125 -6.07 20.88 -19.55
C ALA A 125 -7.07 20.02 -18.76
N ILE A 126 -6.60 18.92 -18.20
CA ILE A 126 -7.36 18.11 -17.26
C ILE A 126 -6.79 18.38 -15.88
N LEU A 127 -7.65 18.79 -14.94
CA LEU A 127 -7.26 19.17 -13.59
C LEU A 127 -7.60 18.05 -12.60
N SER A 128 -6.76 17.86 -11.59
CA SER A 128 -7.12 17.04 -10.44
C SER A 128 -8.14 17.74 -9.54
N GLU A 129 -9.02 16.98 -8.92
CA GLU A 129 -10.13 17.48 -8.11
C GLU A 129 -9.66 18.34 -6.91
N GLY A 130 -8.64 17.90 -6.19
CA GLY A 130 -8.07 18.63 -5.06
C GLY A 130 -7.47 19.97 -5.49
N LEU A 131 -6.87 20.05 -6.69
CA LEU A 131 -6.37 21.30 -7.25
C LEU A 131 -7.49 22.29 -7.58
N VAL A 132 -8.58 21.80 -8.19
CA VAL A 132 -9.80 22.58 -8.46
C VAL A 132 -10.39 23.14 -7.17
N TYR A 133 -10.49 22.31 -6.14
CA TYR A 133 -10.98 22.75 -4.82
C TYR A 133 -10.09 23.80 -4.17
N ARG A 134 -8.76 23.61 -4.23
CA ARG A 134 -7.77 24.53 -3.65
C ARG A 134 -7.78 25.91 -4.32
N LEU A 135 -7.97 25.97 -5.63
CA LEU A 135 -8.02 27.22 -6.39
C LEU A 135 -9.41 27.83 -6.47
N GLY A 136 -10.46 27.12 -6.01
CA GLY A 136 -11.83 27.60 -6.10
C GLY A 136 -12.33 27.73 -7.55
N VAL A 137 -11.86 26.85 -8.47
CA VAL A 137 -12.31 26.88 -9.86
C VAL A 137 -13.80 26.60 -9.93
N GLY A 138 -14.59 27.62 -10.26
CA GLY A 138 -16.03 27.55 -10.22
C GLY A 138 -16.67 26.87 -11.46
N LYS A 139 -16.02 26.97 -12.61
CA LYS A 139 -16.50 26.42 -13.90
C LYS A 139 -15.37 25.84 -14.71
N ILE A 140 -15.65 24.71 -15.36
CA ILE A 140 -14.68 24.00 -16.21
C ILE A 140 -14.25 24.82 -17.43
N ASP A 141 -15.05 25.75 -17.91
CA ASP A 141 -14.76 26.54 -19.13
C ASP A 141 -13.98 27.85 -18.87
N GLU A 142 -13.62 28.16 -17.63
CA GLU A 142 -12.88 29.38 -17.32
C GLU A 142 -11.37 29.17 -17.55
N PRO A 143 -10.67 30.12 -18.21
CA PRO A 143 -9.26 29.97 -18.54
C PRO A 143 -8.37 29.94 -17.31
N ILE A 144 -7.36 29.09 -17.38
CA ILE A 144 -6.26 28.98 -16.40
C ILE A 144 -4.94 29.27 -17.08
N SER A 145 -3.95 29.74 -16.34
CA SER A 145 -2.60 30.01 -16.85
C SER A 145 -1.57 29.14 -16.16
N LEU A 146 -0.71 28.50 -16.92
CA LEU A 146 0.48 27.80 -16.44
C LEU A 146 1.71 28.67 -16.65
N LEU A 147 2.47 28.91 -15.59
CA LEU A 147 3.67 29.74 -15.58
C LEU A 147 4.88 28.88 -15.23
N VAL A 148 5.89 28.90 -16.08
CA VAL A 148 7.17 28.19 -15.88
C VAL A 148 8.31 29.18 -15.98
N VAL A 149 9.30 29.06 -15.08
CA VAL A 149 10.50 29.89 -15.15
C VAL A 149 11.31 29.50 -16.38
N ASP A 150 11.50 30.47 -17.29
CA ASP A 150 12.35 30.28 -18.46
C ASP A 150 13.83 30.19 -18.03
N LYS A 151 14.46 29.06 -18.34
CA LYS A 151 15.87 28.85 -17.98
C LYS A 151 16.84 29.66 -18.88
N ALA A 152 16.38 30.10 -20.04
CA ALA A 152 17.19 30.86 -20.99
C ALA A 152 17.26 32.34 -20.64
N SER A 153 16.19 32.90 -20.03
CA SER A 153 16.14 34.28 -19.57
C SER A 153 16.68 34.34 -18.15
N GLY A 154 17.78 35.07 -17.92
CA GLY A 154 18.34 35.24 -16.56
C GLY A 154 17.28 35.73 -15.55
N ILE A 155 17.43 35.37 -14.28
CA ILE A 155 16.46 35.54 -13.17
C ILE A 155 15.98 37.00 -12.95
N HIS A 156 16.53 37.97 -13.66
CA HIS A 156 16.27 39.39 -13.50
C HIS A 156 15.56 40.07 -14.69
N SER A 157 15.07 39.31 -15.70
CA SER A 157 14.31 39.89 -16.82
C SER A 157 12.81 39.77 -16.60
N ALA A 158 12.03 40.77 -17.04
CA ALA A 158 10.56 40.75 -16.99
C ALA A 158 9.98 39.57 -17.83
N ASP A 159 10.76 39.01 -18.75
CA ASP A 159 10.42 37.87 -19.61
C ASP A 159 10.86 36.52 -19.03
N ALA A 160 11.15 36.45 -17.71
CA ALA A 160 11.63 35.24 -17.08
C ALA A 160 10.55 34.14 -16.91
N LEU A 161 9.30 34.41 -17.25
CA LEU A 161 8.18 33.48 -17.11
C LEU A 161 7.54 33.19 -18.47
N LYS A 162 7.61 31.91 -18.90
CA LYS A 162 6.77 31.41 -19.97
C LYS A 162 5.37 31.19 -19.44
N THR A 163 4.39 31.84 -20.05
CA THR A 163 2.97 31.71 -19.67
C THR A 163 2.20 31.12 -20.83
N GLN A 164 1.38 30.11 -20.56
CA GLN A 164 0.45 29.54 -21.53
C GLN A 164 -0.93 29.38 -20.90
N ILE A 165 -1.96 29.76 -21.69
CA ILE A 165 -3.36 29.71 -21.26
C ILE A 165 -3.98 28.40 -21.72
N PHE A 166 -4.72 27.78 -20.83
CA PHE A 166 -5.46 26.54 -21.05
C PHE A 166 -6.91 26.69 -20.62
N ILE A 167 -7.78 25.91 -21.23
CA ILE A 167 -9.16 25.77 -20.80
C ILE A 167 -9.34 24.39 -20.16
N PRO A 168 -9.80 24.32 -18.90
CA PRO A 168 -10.09 23.04 -18.29
C PRO A 168 -11.14 22.26 -19.09
N SER A 169 -10.88 20.99 -19.39
CA SER A 169 -11.79 20.11 -20.14
C SER A 169 -12.45 19.06 -19.27
N ALA A 170 -11.76 18.60 -18.26
CA ALA A 170 -12.25 17.61 -17.32
C ALA A 170 -11.60 17.77 -15.94
N ILE A 171 -12.28 17.23 -14.93
CA ILE A 171 -11.79 17.08 -13.57
C ILE A 171 -11.64 15.59 -13.30
N VAL A 172 -10.50 15.19 -12.71
CA VAL A 172 -10.20 13.80 -12.40
C VAL A 172 -9.86 13.65 -10.93
N GLN A 173 -10.30 12.54 -10.34
CA GLN A 173 -9.93 12.14 -8.99
C GLN A 173 -8.71 11.23 -9.05
N LEU A 174 -7.62 11.66 -8.44
CA LEU A 174 -6.36 10.92 -8.34
C LEU A 174 -6.16 10.39 -6.90
N PRO A 175 -5.17 9.52 -6.64
CA PRO A 175 -4.74 9.22 -5.28
C PRO A 175 -4.35 10.50 -4.53
N GLU A 176 -4.56 10.51 -3.22
CA GLU A 176 -4.55 11.70 -2.37
C GLU A 176 -3.29 12.57 -2.55
N GLU A 177 -2.11 11.94 -2.65
CA GLU A 177 -0.84 12.64 -2.85
C GLU A 177 -0.75 13.38 -4.19
N GLU A 178 -1.36 12.86 -5.27
CA GLU A 178 -1.33 13.47 -6.60
C GLU A 178 -2.56 14.36 -6.86
N ASN A 179 -3.64 14.14 -6.13
CA ASN A 179 -4.93 14.82 -6.34
C ASN A 179 -4.85 16.32 -6.07
N ASP A 180 -3.97 16.74 -5.19
CA ASP A 180 -3.86 18.13 -4.75
C ASP A 180 -3.10 19.05 -5.69
N HIS A 181 -2.39 18.51 -6.69
CA HIS A 181 -1.45 19.36 -7.45
C HIS A 181 -1.16 18.91 -8.89
N THR A 182 -1.95 17.99 -9.49
CA THR A 182 -1.65 17.47 -10.83
C THR A 182 -2.51 18.10 -11.92
N VAL A 183 -1.86 18.47 -13.03
CA VAL A 183 -2.48 18.98 -14.26
C VAL A 183 -1.98 18.16 -15.44
N PHE A 184 -2.87 17.64 -16.27
CA PHE A 184 -2.51 16.98 -17.52
C PHE A 184 -2.74 17.92 -18.70
N ILE A 185 -1.75 18.04 -19.56
CA ILE A 185 -1.77 18.82 -20.80
C ILE A 185 -1.23 17.98 -21.97
N SER A 186 -1.31 18.49 -23.20
CA SER A 186 -0.72 17.78 -24.33
C SER A 186 0.82 17.73 -24.23
N ALA A 187 1.44 16.65 -24.75
CA ALA A 187 2.89 16.57 -24.82
C ALA A 187 3.51 17.74 -25.60
N LYS A 188 2.80 18.26 -26.61
CA LYS A 188 3.21 19.43 -27.41
C LYS A 188 3.30 20.68 -26.54
N ASP A 189 2.26 20.96 -25.76
CA ASP A 189 2.24 22.14 -24.87
C ASP A 189 3.28 22.02 -23.74
N ALA A 190 3.45 20.82 -23.17
CA ALA A 190 4.49 20.56 -22.19
C ALA A 190 5.90 20.74 -22.78
N GLY A 191 6.13 20.27 -24.01
CA GLY A 191 7.36 20.49 -24.76
C GLY A 191 7.69 21.98 -24.90
N TYR A 192 6.68 22.79 -25.26
CA TYR A 192 6.83 24.24 -25.34
C TYR A 192 7.17 24.88 -23.97
N LEU A 193 6.46 24.48 -22.91
CA LEU A 193 6.68 25.04 -21.57
C LEU A 193 8.06 24.71 -20.99
N TYR A 194 8.57 23.51 -21.26
CA TYR A 194 9.83 23.01 -20.67
C TYR A 194 11.03 23.02 -21.60
N ASP A 195 10.90 23.51 -22.84
CA ASP A 195 11.94 23.49 -23.88
C ASP A 195 12.44 22.09 -24.20
N LEU A 196 11.51 21.15 -24.35
CA LEU A 196 11.78 19.75 -24.68
C LEU A 196 11.12 19.39 -26.03
N ASP A 197 11.79 18.58 -26.83
CA ASP A 197 11.19 18.01 -28.05
C ASP A 197 10.34 16.79 -27.69
N PRO A 198 9.00 16.90 -27.68
CA PRO A 198 8.11 15.81 -27.25
C PRO A 198 8.20 14.57 -28.15
N THR A 199 8.80 14.69 -29.34
CA THR A 199 8.96 13.56 -30.26
C THR A 199 10.20 12.71 -29.93
N LYS A 200 11.21 13.30 -29.30
CA LYS A 200 12.50 12.63 -29.00
C LYS A 200 12.76 12.50 -27.52
N GLU A 201 12.31 13.49 -26.74
CA GLU A 201 12.57 13.60 -25.31
C GLU A 201 11.34 13.26 -24.48
N ALA A 202 11.56 12.67 -23.34
CA ALA A 202 10.55 12.42 -22.31
C ALA A 202 11.20 12.56 -20.93
N THR A 203 10.42 12.77 -19.89
CA THR A 203 10.91 12.66 -18.50
C THR A 203 10.72 11.24 -17.98
N ALA A 204 9.69 10.54 -18.48
CA ALA A 204 9.45 9.14 -18.18
C ALA A 204 8.79 8.43 -19.37
N LEU A 205 8.95 7.10 -19.41
CA LEU A 205 8.11 6.21 -20.20
C LEU A 205 7.24 5.41 -19.25
N GLU A 206 5.96 5.36 -19.54
CA GLU A 206 4.97 4.66 -18.74
C GLU A 206 4.45 3.45 -19.50
N VAL A 207 4.53 2.30 -18.87
CA VAL A 207 4.20 1.02 -19.47
C VAL A 207 3.01 0.39 -18.78
N ARG A 208 1.98 0.01 -19.56
CA ARG A 208 0.85 -0.80 -19.12
C ARG A 208 1.01 -2.23 -19.59
N VAL A 209 0.76 -3.18 -18.72
CA VAL A 209 0.85 -4.62 -18.98
C VAL A 209 -0.53 -5.20 -19.19
N LYS A 210 -0.67 -6.14 -20.10
CA LYS A 210 -1.93 -6.87 -20.36
C LYS A 210 -2.45 -7.54 -19.11
N SER A 211 -3.77 -7.49 -18.89
CA SER A 211 -4.44 -8.02 -17.69
C SER A 211 -4.07 -9.47 -17.35
N GLY A 212 -3.84 -10.35 -18.35
CA GLY A 212 -3.44 -11.74 -18.13
C GLY A 212 -2.01 -11.95 -17.61
N THR A 213 -1.17 -10.90 -17.62
CA THR A 213 0.21 -10.91 -17.09
C THR A 213 0.27 -10.20 -15.74
N ARG A 214 -0.62 -9.24 -15.51
CA ARG A 214 -0.76 -8.47 -14.26
C ARG A 214 -1.09 -9.40 -13.09
N GLY A 215 -0.49 -9.19 -11.94
CA GLY A 215 -0.71 -10.00 -10.73
C GLY A 215 0.06 -11.33 -10.67
N ARG A 216 0.80 -11.69 -11.72
CA ARG A 216 1.70 -12.84 -11.71
C ARG A 216 3.14 -12.38 -11.44
N ASN A 217 3.53 -12.35 -10.17
CA ASN A 217 4.82 -11.79 -9.72
C ASN A 217 6.04 -12.29 -10.53
N GLY A 218 6.09 -13.58 -10.87
CA GLY A 218 7.19 -14.12 -11.69
C GLY A 218 7.25 -13.50 -13.09
N LYS A 219 6.11 -13.40 -13.79
CA LYS A 219 6.04 -12.81 -15.13
C LYS A 219 6.33 -11.31 -15.12
N MET A 220 5.89 -10.59 -14.08
CA MET A 220 6.17 -9.16 -13.92
C MET A 220 7.67 -8.91 -13.72
N LEU A 221 8.35 -9.73 -12.92
CA LEU A 221 9.79 -9.64 -12.72
C LEU A 221 10.57 -9.93 -13.99
N ASP A 222 10.18 -10.96 -14.74
CA ASP A 222 10.81 -11.29 -16.03
C ASP A 222 10.62 -10.16 -17.04
N LEU A 223 9.42 -9.58 -17.11
CA LEU A 223 9.12 -8.45 -17.98
C LEU A 223 9.92 -7.20 -17.61
N GLN A 224 10.09 -6.93 -16.29
CA GLN A 224 10.94 -5.84 -15.82
C GLN A 224 12.40 -6.02 -16.29
N LYS A 225 12.95 -7.23 -16.18
CA LYS A 225 14.30 -7.55 -16.66
C LYS A 225 14.43 -7.41 -18.17
N GLN A 226 13.43 -7.86 -18.95
CA GLN A 226 13.40 -7.68 -20.40
C GLN A 226 13.38 -6.21 -20.80
N LEU A 227 12.52 -5.40 -20.16
CA LEU A 227 12.47 -3.96 -20.37
C LEU A 227 13.80 -3.29 -20.03
N GLN A 228 14.41 -3.66 -18.88
CA GLN A 228 15.71 -3.13 -18.48
C GLN A 228 16.81 -3.47 -19.50
N GLY A 229 16.77 -4.66 -20.10
CA GLY A 229 17.66 -5.05 -21.18
C GLY A 229 17.49 -4.22 -22.47
N LEU A 230 16.26 -3.80 -22.80
CA LEU A 230 15.96 -2.98 -23.98
C LEU A 230 16.41 -1.53 -23.81
N VAL A 231 16.28 -0.96 -22.61
CA VAL A 231 16.59 0.46 -22.35
C VAL A 231 18.04 0.69 -21.91
N GLY A 232 18.77 -0.37 -21.54
CA GLY A 232 20.18 -0.30 -21.14
C GLY A 232 20.39 0.27 -19.72
N SER A 233 21.64 0.58 -19.35
CA SER A 233 22.02 0.98 -18.01
C SER A 233 21.83 2.47 -17.70
N LYS A 234 21.57 3.31 -18.71
CA LYS A 234 21.30 4.76 -18.52
C LYS A 234 19.90 5.03 -17.98
N LEU A 235 18.98 4.10 -18.18
CA LEU A 235 17.58 4.17 -17.74
C LEU A 235 17.29 3.10 -16.72
N ALA A 236 16.41 3.41 -15.76
CA ALA A 236 15.96 2.49 -14.73
C ALA A 236 14.47 2.19 -14.91
N VAL A 237 14.12 0.90 -14.82
CA VAL A 237 12.74 0.41 -14.90
C VAL A 237 12.23 0.14 -13.50
N PHE A 238 11.29 0.96 -13.03
CA PHE A 238 10.67 0.86 -11.72
C PHE A 238 9.32 0.15 -11.83
N ASN A 239 9.08 -0.86 -11.01
CA ASN A 239 7.76 -1.43 -10.81
C ASN A 239 6.92 -0.55 -9.86
N GLN A 240 5.63 -0.84 -9.69
CA GLN A 240 4.73 -0.06 -8.84
C GLN A 240 5.25 0.14 -7.41
N GLN A 241 5.84 -0.90 -6.80
CA GLN A 241 6.42 -0.79 -5.45
C GLN A 241 7.62 0.16 -5.40
N GLN A 242 8.43 0.16 -6.45
CA GLN A 242 9.62 1.00 -6.55
C GLN A 242 9.30 2.44 -6.94
N GLN A 243 8.11 2.72 -7.47
CA GLN A 243 7.64 4.08 -7.76
C GLN A 243 7.31 4.86 -6.49
N HIS A 244 6.78 4.19 -5.45
CA HIS A 244 6.42 4.78 -4.16
C HIS A 244 7.14 4.10 -2.98
N PRO A 245 8.49 4.14 -2.92
CA PRO A 245 9.26 3.36 -1.95
C PRO A 245 9.03 3.80 -0.50
N ILE A 246 8.77 5.09 -0.28
CA ILE A 246 8.52 5.66 1.05
C ILE A 246 7.21 5.11 1.61
N MET A 247 6.16 5.12 0.80
CA MET A 247 4.84 4.63 1.19
C MET A 247 4.85 3.14 1.52
N TYR A 248 5.46 2.32 0.65
CA TYR A 248 5.61 0.88 0.91
C TYR A 248 6.42 0.60 2.19
N LYS A 249 7.50 1.35 2.41
CA LYS A 249 8.31 1.24 3.62
C LYS A 249 7.51 1.64 4.86
N MET A 250 6.69 2.69 4.77
CA MET A 250 5.84 3.16 5.86
C MET A 250 4.84 2.08 6.27
N PHE A 251 4.05 1.53 5.32
CA PHE A 251 3.09 0.47 5.63
C PHE A 251 3.74 -0.78 6.21
N ASN A 252 4.87 -1.20 5.63
CA ASN A 252 5.58 -2.36 6.17
C ASN A 252 6.09 -2.11 7.60
N THR A 253 6.61 -0.91 7.88
CA THR A 253 7.06 -0.52 9.21
C THR A 253 5.90 -0.46 10.21
N GLU A 254 4.77 0.14 9.82
CA GLU A 254 3.55 0.22 10.65
C GLU A 254 3.02 -1.17 10.99
N LYS A 255 2.98 -2.08 10.02
CA LYS A 255 2.58 -3.47 10.22
C LYS A 255 3.48 -4.17 11.24
N TRP A 256 4.80 -4.01 11.15
CA TRP A 256 5.75 -4.61 12.09
C TRP A 256 5.65 -4.01 13.49
N ILE A 257 5.49 -2.69 13.62
CA ILE A 257 5.31 -2.02 14.91
C ILE A 257 4.02 -2.51 15.57
N SER A 258 2.91 -2.54 14.85
CA SER A 258 1.63 -3.00 15.37
C SER A 258 1.69 -4.48 15.80
N PHE A 259 2.33 -5.32 15.00
CA PHE A 259 2.57 -6.71 15.35
C PHE A 259 3.43 -6.85 16.61
N ALA A 260 4.49 -6.06 16.77
CA ALA A 260 5.36 -6.07 17.94
C ALA A 260 4.61 -5.64 19.21
N ILE A 261 3.81 -4.57 19.15
CA ILE A 261 3.01 -4.10 20.28
C ILE A 261 2.03 -5.18 20.72
N LEU A 262 1.30 -5.80 19.80
CA LEU A 262 0.35 -6.86 20.13
C LEU A 262 1.02 -8.14 20.61
N THR A 263 2.20 -8.47 20.09
CA THR A 263 3.02 -9.57 20.61
C THR A 263 3.41 -9.31 22.07
N PHE A 264 3.78 -8.06 22.39
CA PHE A 264 4.06 -7.68 23.78
C PHE A 264 2.83 -7.82 24.69
N VAL A 265 1.64 -7.41 24.23
CA VAL A 265 0.39 -7.60 24.96
C VAL A 265 0.11 -9.10 25.18
N LEU A 266 0.31 -9.94 24.16
CA LEU A 266 0.19 -11.40 24.30
C LEU A 266 1.20 -11.98 25.31
N MET A 267 2.42 -11.44 25.34
CA MET A 267 3.41 -11.83 26.34
C MET A 267 2.94 -11.50 27.76
N LEU A 268 2.31 -10.35 28.00
CA LEU A 268 1.71 -10.02 29.30
C LEU A 268 0.57 -10.98 29.66
N ILE A 269 -0.27 -11.34 28.70
CA ILE A 269 -1.33 -12.35 28.89
C ILE A 269 -0.72 -13.71 29.24
N SER A 270 0.43 -14.05 28.67
CA SER A 270 1.14 -15.29 28.94
C SER A 270 1.62 -15.40 30.38
N PHE A 271 1.96 -14.30 31.06
CA PHE A 271 2.27 -14.33 32.50
C PHE A 271 1.06 -14.74 33.34
N ASN A 272 -0.15 -14.36 32.97
CA ASN A 272 -1.37 -14.83 33.66
C ASN A 272 -1.52 -16.36 33.53
N LEU A 273 -1.14 -16.95 32.40
CA LEU A 273 -1.14 -18.40 32.22
C LEU A 273 -0.15 -19.08 33.16
N VAL A 274 1.06 -18.53 33.33
CA VAL A 274 2.05 -19.03 34.30
C VAL A 274 1.46 -19.08 35.74
N GLY A 275 0.77 -17.99 36.13
CA GLY A 275 0.10 -17.92 37.43
C GLY A 275 -0.99 -18.97 37.56
N ALA A 276 -1.89 -19.08 36.59
CA ALA A 276 -3.00 -20.03 36.59
C ALA A 276 -2.52 -21.50 36.64
N LEU A 277 -1.54 -21.84 35.82
CA LEU A 277 -0.95 -23.20 35.83
C LEU A 277 -0.21 -23.48 37.14
N THR A 278 0.46 -22.47 37.73
CA THR A 278 1.12 -22.65 39.03
C THR A 278 0.11 -22.92 40.13
N LEU A 279 -1.01 -22.19 40.20
CA LEU A 279 -2.09 -22.42 41.13
C LEU A 279 -2.70 -23.82 40.94
N MET A 280 -2.97 -24.20 39.69
CA MET A 280 -3.47 -25.53 39.35
C MET A 280 -2.54 -26.63 39.85
N VAL A 281 -1.21 -26.48 39.67
CA VAL A 281 -0.21 -27.45 40.21
C VAL A 281 -0.28 -27.54 41.70
N LEU A 282 -0.50 -26.44 42.44
CA LEU A 282 -0.63 -26.43 43.89
C LEU A 282 -1.93 -27.10 44.34
N ASP A 283 -3.05 -26.82 43.70
CA ASP A 283 -4.34 -27.43 44.00
C ASP A 283 -4.36 -28.94 43.73
N LYS A 284 -3.69 -29.38 42.66
CA LYS A 284 -3.58 -30.79 42.28
C LYS A 284 -2.41 -31.54 42.91
N ARG A 285 -1.71 -30.91 43.85
CA ARG A 285 -0.53 -31.49 44.48
C ARG A 285 -0.78 -32.89 45.05
N ASN A 286 -1.91 -33.11 45.74
CA ASN A 286 -2.25 -34.40 46.37
C ASN A 286 -2.52 -35.48 45.31
N ASP A 287 -3.14 -35.10 44.18
CA ASP A 287 -3.39 -36.04 43.08
C ASP A 287 -2.05 -36.45 42.42
N PHE A 288 -1.11 -35.53 42.24
CA PHE A 288 0.22 -35.85 41.72
C PHE A 288 1.03 -36.76 42.65
N ILE A 289 0.91 -36.61 43.96
CA ILE A 289 1.51 -37.52 44.97
C ILE A 289 0.89 -38.91 44.85
N LEU A 290 -0.43 -39.02 44.72
CA LEU A 290 -1.12 -40.29 44.53
C LEU A 290 -0.64 -41.00 43.27
N PHE A 291 -0.57 -40.29 42.13
CA PHE A 291 -0.06 -40.87 40.86
C PHE A 291 1.38 -41.36 41.00
N ARG A 292 2.24 -40.64 41.72
CA ARG A 292 3.61 -41.09 41.98
C ARG A 292 3.67 -42.36 42.81
N ASN A 293 2.84 -42.46 43.84
CA ASN A 293 2.75 -43.69 44.68
C ASN A 293 2.29 -44.90 43.85
N LEU A 294 1.53 -44.65 42.79
CA LEU A 294 1.12 -45.66 41.80
C LEU A 294 2.19 -45.97 40.74
N GLY A 295 3.40 -45.37 40.83
CA GLY A 295 4.53 -45.66 39.95
C GLY A 295 4.75 -44.66 38.81
N MET A 296 4.06 -43.50 38.74
CA MET A 296 4.28 -42.51 37.73
C MET A 296 5.67 -41.88 37.86
N GLN A 297 6.37 -41.72 36.70
CA GLN A 297 7.67 -41.05 36.63
C GLN A 297 7.52 -39.52 36.85
N GLU A 298 8.53 -38.90 37.46
CA GLU A 298 8.53 -37.45 37.77
C GLU A 298 8.38 -36.57 36.52
N SER A 299 9.04 -36.96 35.45
CA SER A 299 8.95 -36.25 34.15
C SER A 299 7.54 -36.23 33.57
N MET A 300 6.74 -37.26 33.83
CA MET A 300 5.35 -37.36 33.36
C MET A 300 4.46 -36.27 33.96
N VAL A 301 4.65 -35.93 35.24
CA VAL A 301 3.88 -34.86 35.91
C VAL A 301 4.16 -33.51 35.20
N GLY A 302 5.42 -33.22 34.95
CA GLY A 302 5.81 -32.01 34.20
C GLY A 302 5.22 -31.97 32.79
N TRP A 303 5.24 -33.11 32.08
CA TRP A 303 4.65 -33.20 30.72
C TRP A 303 3.14 -32.98 30.72
N ILE A 304 2.39 -33.47 31.74
CA ILE A 304 0.95 -33.21 31.86
C ILE A 304 0.69 -31.71 31.95
N VAL A 305 1.39 -31.02 32.87
CA VAL A 305 1.23 -29.57 33.06
C VAL A 305 1.66 -28.78 31.80
N PHE A 306 2.74 -29.20 31.13
CA PHE A 306 3.19 -28.57 29.89
C PHE A 306 2.11 -28.67 28.79
N TRP A 307 1.62 -29.86 28.52
CA TRP A 307 0.60 -30.06 27.50
C TRP A 307 -0.73 -29.38 27.85
N GLU A 308 -1.09 -29.27 29.11
CA GLU A 308 -2.26 -28.50 29.51
C GLU A 308 -2.12 -27.03 29.13
N GLY A 309 -0.96 -26.40 29.38
CA GLY A 309 -0.68 -25.03 28.95
C GLY A 309 -0.70 -24.86 27.43
N VAL A 310 -0.16 -25.83 26.69
CA VAL A 310 -0.19 -25.83 25.22
C VAL A 310 -1.63 -25.97 24.72
N TRP A 311 -2.44 -26.89 25.27
CA TRP A 311 -3.84 -27.03 24.86
C TRP A 311 -4.68 -25.80 25.18
N VAL A 312 -4.45 -25.16 26.34
CA VAL A 312 -5.12 -23.90 26.72
C VAL A 312 -4.83 -22.81 25.69
N SER A 313 -3.58 -22.70 25.23
CA SER A 313 -3.21 -21.70 24.22
C SER A 313 -3.77 -22.04 22.84
N ILE A 314 -3.74 -23.30 22.40
CA ILE A 314 -4.31 -23.72 21.11
C ILE A 314 -5.81 -23.47 21.06
N CYS A 315 -6.56 -23.98 22.05
CA CYS A 315 -8.02 -23.82 22.09
C CYS A 315 -8.41 -22.34 22.21
N GLY A 316 -7.72 -21.58 23.07
CA GLY A 316 -7.94 -20.14 23.18
C GLY A 316 -7.69 -19.41 21.85
N SER A 317 -6.58 -19.72 21.19
CA SER A 317 -6.23 -19.11 19.90
C SER A 317 -7.23 -19.47 18.80
N LEU A 318 -7.65 -20.72 18.70
CA LEU A 318 -8.63 -21.14 17.69
C LEU A 318 -9.98 -20.45 17.87
N ILE A 319 -10.45 -20.31 19.10
CA ILE A 319 -11.68 -19.56 19.42
C ILE A 319 -11.49 -18.08 19.03
N GLY A 320 -10.37 -17.48 19.43
CA GLY A 320 -10.08 -16.07 19.14
C GLY A 320 -9.96 -15.80 17.65
N ILE A 321 -9.22 -16.65 16.91
CA ILE A 321 -9.10 -16.56 15.45
C ILE A 321 -10.47 -16.75 14.79
N GLY A 322 -11.27 -17.74 15.22
CA GLY A 322 -12.60 -17.97 14.67
C GLY A 322 -13.53 -16.76 14.85
N LEU A 323 -13.56 -16.16 16.03
CA LEU A 323 -14.33 -14.95 16.30
C LEU A 323 -13.79 -13.74 15.54
N GLY A 324 -12.47 -13.59 15.43
CA GLY A 324 -11.83 -12.51 14.68
C GLY A 324 -12.16 -12.61 13.19
N VAL A 325 -12.04 -13.80 12.59
CA VAL A 325 -12.41 -14.06 11.19
C VAL A 325 -13.91 -13.79 10.97
N LEU A 326 -14.77 -14.20 11.89
CA LEU A 326 -16.21 -13.92 11.82
C LEU A 326 -16.48 -12.42 11.77
N LEU A 327 -15.88 -11.64 12.67
CA LEU A 327 -16.04 -10.19 12.72
C LEU A 327 -15.55 -9.52 11.42
N VAL A 328 -14.39 -9.93 10.90
CA VAL A 328 -13.86 -9.39 9.64
C VAL A 328 -14.76 -9.73 8.46
N VAL A 329 -15.27 -10.97 8.37
CA VAL A 329 -16.21 -11.38 7.29
C VAL A 329 -17.53 -10.63 7.40
N VAL A 330 -18.03 -10.41 8.62
CA VAL A 330 -19.23 -9.58 8.84
C VAL A 330 -18.97 -8.15 8.33
N GLN A 331 -17.84 -7.55 8.70
CA GLN A 331 -17.47 -6.21 8.23
C GLN A 331 -17.35 -6.13 6.71
N GLN A 332 -16.73 -7.13 6.05
CA GLN A 332 -16.62 -7.19 4.58
C GLN A 332 -17.97 -7.23 3.87
N LYS A 333 -18.97 -7.93 4.48
CA LYS A 333 -20.28 -8.09 3.86
C LYS A 333 -21.25 -6.95 4.19
N THR A 334 -21.19 -6.41 5.39
CA THR A 334 -22.18 -5.44 5.89
C THR A 334 -21.67 -4.00 5.84
N GLY A 335 -20.33 -3.79 5.90
CA GLY A 335 -19.76 -2.44 5.93
C GLY A 335 -20.22 -1.60 7.12
N ILE A 336 -20.48 -2.22 8.29
CA ILE A 336 -21.01 -1.53 9.49
C ILE A 336 -20.07 -0.38 9.89
N ILE A 337 -18.77 -0.59 9.87
CA ILE A 337 -17.78 0.44 10.16
C ILE A 337 -17.50 1.18 8.86
N GLN A 338 -17.85 2.47 8.82
CA GLN A 338 -17.66 3.35 7.67
C GLN A 338 -16.51 4.32 7.97
N THR A 339 -15.78 4.69 6.93
CA THR A 339 -14.74 5.74 7.02
C THR A 339 -15.44 7.10 7.04
N GLN A 340 -15.06 7.98 7.98
CA GLN A 340 -15.52 9.36 7.99
C GLN A 340 -14.82 10.12 6.84
N GLY A 341 -15.53 10.39 5.76
CA GLY A 341 -15.07 11.12 4.59
C GLY A 341 -16.23 11.48 3.66
N SER A 342 -15.96 12.24 2.59
CA SER A 342 -16.97 12.72 1.63
C SER A 342 -17.77 11.60 0.94
N PHE A 343 -17.32 10.36 1.04
CA PHE A 343 -18.03 9.18 0.56
C PHE A 343 -18.15 8.19 1.71
N ASN A 344 -19.37 7.75 2.05
CA ASN A 344 -19.67 6.67 2.99
C ASN A 344 -19.09 5.32 2.48
N MET A 345 -17.77 5.18 2.44
CA MET A 345 -17.12 3.93 2.08
C MET A 345 -16.96 3.06 3.31
N SER A 346 -17.26 1.76 3.18
CA SER A 346 -17.00 0.79 4.25
C SER A 346 -15.50 0.71 4.51
N TYR A 347 -15.12 0.66 5.82
CA TYR A 347 -13.71 0.50 6.19
C TYR A 347 -13.14 -0.78 5.57
N PRO A 348 -12.05 -0.68 4.79
CA PRO A 348 -11.51 -1.84 4.08
C PRO A 348 -10.85 -2.80 5.05
N VAL A 349 -11.16 -4.10 4.94
CA VAL A 349 -10.53 -5.17 5.72
C VAL A 349 -10.18 -6.34 4.81
N GLU A 350 -8.99 -6.92 4.97
CA GLU A 350 -8.50 -8.04 4.13
C GLU A 350 -7.90 -9.13 5.01
N LEU A 351 -8.43 -10.37 4.87
CA LEU A 351 -7.89 -11.54 5.53
C LEU A 351 -6.77 -12.16 4.68
N ARG A 352 -5.57 -12.26 5.26
CA ARG A 352 -4.44 -12.98 4.65
C ARG A 352 -4.19 -14.27 5.44
N SER A 353 -4.24 -15.41 4.78
CA SER A 353 -4.02 -16.72 5.41
C SER A 353 -2.65 -16.83 6.11
N ALA A 354 -1.63 -16.18 5.58
CA ALA A 354 -0.31 -16.12 6.18
C ALA A 354 -0.32 -15.48 7.58
N ASP A 355 -1.09 -14.41 7.77
CA ASP A 355 -1.20 -13.72 9.07
C ASP A 355 -1.92 -14.61 10.10
N ILE A 356 -2.97 -15.32 9.69
CA ILE A 356 -3.70 -16.26 10.55
C ILE A 356 -2.76 -17.37 11.06
N VAL A 357 -1.97 -17.96 10.18
CA VAL A 357 -1.00 -19.00 10.54
C VAL A 357 0.08 -18.43 11.47
N LEU A 358 0.59 -17.22 11.18
CA LEU A 358 1.59 -16.55 12.02
C LEU A 358 1.05 -16.29 13.43
N ILE A 359 -0.20 -15.80 13.56
CA ILE A 359 -0.87 -15.56 14.83
C ILE A 359 -1.02 -16.86 15.63
N LEU A 360 -1.44 -17.95 14.99
CA LEU A 360 -1.56 -19.25 15.62
C LEU A 360 -0.21 -19.75 16.16
N ILE A 361 0.82 -19.71 15.32
CA ILE A 361 2.18 -20.13 15.72
C ILE A 361 2.68 -19.30 16.90
N LEU A 362 2.52 -17.98 16.85
CA LEU A 362 2.95 -17.06 17.90
C LEU A 362 2.26 -17.39 19.24
N ASN A 363 0.93 -17.57 19.23
CA ASN A 363 0.16 -17.87 20.42
C ASN A 363 0.57 -19.22 21.04
N VAL A 364 0.73 -20.25 20.21
CA VAL A 364 1.15 -21.58 20.66
C VAL A 364 2.58 -21.54 21.22
N ALA A 365 3.48 -20.82 20.58
CA ALA A 365 4.86 -20.65 21.05
C ALA A 365 4.89 -19.94 22.42
N LEU A 366 4.15 -18.84 22.58
CA LEU A 366 4.06 -18.12 23.85
C LEU A 366 3.42 -18.99 24.95
N GLY A 367 2.37 -19.76 24.61
CA GLY A 367 1.73 -20.70 25.52
C GLY A 367 2.67 -21.80 25.96
N ALA A 368 3.41 -22.40 25.05
CA ALA A 368 4.42 -23.41 25.34
C ALA A 368 5.55 -22.87 26.24
N LEU A 369 6.08 -21.69 25.90
CA LEU A 369 7.11 -21.03 26.72
C LEU A 369 6.62 -20.75 28.16
N SER A 370 5.38 -20.27 28.28
CA SER A 370 4.77 -19.98 29.57
C SER A 370 4.51 -21.23 30.42
N ALA A 371 4.24 -22.37 29.78
CA ALA A 371 4.01 -23.63 30.47
C ALA A 371 5.30 -24.28 31.02
N ILE A 372 6.49 -23.90 30.53
CA ILE A 372 7.76 -24.49 30.97
C ILE A 372 8.02 -24.26 32.47
N ILE A 373 7.74 -23.06 32.98
CA ILE A 373 8.02 -22.70 34.36
C ILE A 373 7.13 -23.51 35.32
N PRO A 374 5.79 -23.55 35.17
CA PRO A 374 4.91 -24.39 36.02
C PRO A 374 5.21 -25.88 35.86
N ALA A 375 5.52 -26.36 34.66
CA ALA A 375 5.87 -27.76 34.45
C ALA A 375 7.12 -28.18 35.22
N ARG A 376 8.17 -27.37 35.23
CA ARG A 376 9.37 -27.61 36.05
C ARG A 376 9.10 -27.55 37.55
N ARG A 377 8.24 -26.65 38.01
CA ARG A 377 7.83 -26.57 39.42
C ARG A 377 7.03 -27.80 39.84
N ALA A 378 6.15 -28.32 38.98
CA ALA A 378 5.38 -29.53 39.24
C ALA A 378 6.30 -30.76 39.48
N THR A 379 7.38 -30.91 38.70
CA THR A 379 8.35 -31.99 38.90
C THR A 379 9.08 -31.87 40.26
N VAL A 380 9.51 -30.64 40.62
CA VAL A 380 10.21 -30.42 41.91
C VAL A 380 9.30 -30.66 43.10
N LEU A 381 8.06 -30.16 43.10
CA LEU A 381 7.10 -30.35 44.16
C LEU A 381 6.73 -31.83 44.34
N SER A 382 6.65 -32.59 43.29
CA SER A 382 6.41 -34.03 43.34
C SER A 382 7.60 -34.80 43.98
N ASN A 383 8.81 -34.25 44.05
CA ASN A 383 10.00 -34.86 44.68
C ASN A 383 10.13 -34.58 46.17
N GLN A 384 9.75 -33.41 46.67
CA GLN A 384 9.95 -33.04 48.07
C GLN A 384 9.16 -33.92 49.05
N THR A 385 8.09 -34.55 48.60
CA THR A 385 7.22 -35.37 49.45
C THR A 385 7.83 -36.75 49.78
N ARG A 386 8.81 -37.23 48.98
CA ARG A 386 9.50 -38.50 49.27
C ARG A 386 10.40 -38.44 50.53
N VAL A 387 10.90 -37.25 50.82
CA VAL A 387 11.78 -37.02 52.00
C VAL A 387 11.00 -36.99 53.31
N ILE A 388 9.70 -36.62 53.28
CA ILE A 388 8.87 -36.55 54.49
C ILE A 388 8.25 -37.92 54.82
N ALA A 389 8.02 -38.78 53.84
CA ALA A 389 7.50 -40.12 54.06
C ALA A 389 8.57 -41.16 54.51
N GLN A 390 9.86 -40.79 54.50
CA GLN A 390 10.99 -41.61 54.98
C GLN A 390 11.53 -41.16 56.35
N LYS A 391 10.93 -40.17 57.02
CA LYS A 391 11.11 -39.81 58.38
C LYS A 391 9.86 -40.19 59.20
#